data_15024cb42ed22fd497ca6425e2767106
#
_entry.id   15024cb42ed22fd497ca6425e2767106
#
_cell.length_a   1.000
_cell.length_b   1.000
_cell.length_c   1.000
_cell.angle_alpha   90.00
_cell.angle_beta   90.00
_cell.angle_gamma   90.00
#
_symmetry.space_group_name_H-M   'P 1'
#
loop_
_entity.id
_entity.type
_entity.pdbx_description
1 polymer ?
#
loop_
_entity_poly.entity_id
_entity_poly.type
_entity_poly.pdbx_seq_one_letter_code
_entity_poly.pdbx_strand_id
1 'polypeptide(L)'
;MKDLLNKRMLRELRSEMGKYAVIAILLIATIGFVSGFLVAGSSMIAAYNEGFEKYNIEDGHFRVEKQLNRAQLKAITGAGVTLYDLHYRETSMENSSTLRIYPDRTQVNTVCLMQGAMPAAPGEMGLDRMYAENNGIAVGDTVTDTNGQTWTVTGYVALPDYSCLFSDNN
;
A
#
# COMPACT_ATOMS: atom_id res chain seq x y z
N MET A 1 63.22 5.39 -13.62
CA MET A 1 62.23 5.52 -14.73
C MET A 1 60.75 5.53 -14.28
N LYS A 2 60.37 4.86 -13.20
CA LYS A 2 58.99 4.86 -12.68
C LYS A 2 58.47 6.25 -12.24
N ASP A 3 59.31 7.11 -11.67
CA ASP A 3 58.87 8.43 -11.19
C ASP A 3 58.53 9.45 -12.29
N LEU A 4 59.16 9.35 -13.45
CA LEU A 4 58.92 10.24 -14.57
C LEU A 4 57.58 9.96 -15.26
N LEU A 5 57.16 8.70 -15.35
CA LEU A 5 55.88 8.26 -15.87
C LEU A 5 54.72 8.69 -14.95
N ASN A 6 54.90 8.53 -13.64
CA ASN A 6 53.89 8.94 -12.67
C ASN A 6 53.67 10.46 -12.64
N LYS A 7 54.75 11.25 -12.75
CA LYS A 7 54.64 12.72 -12.84
C LYS A 7 53.95 13.19 -14.13
N ARG A 8 54.18 12.49 -15.24
CA ARG A 8 53.54 12.79 -16.53
C ARG A 8 52.06 12.44 -16.47
N MET A 9 51.69 11.27 -15.93
CA MET A 9 50.34 10.83 -15.76
C MET A 9 49.50 11.80 -14.90
N LEU A 10 50.04 12.23 -13.76
CA LEU A 10 49.36 13.19 -12.87
C LEU A 10 49.16 14.55 -13.54
N ARG A 11 50.10 15.02 -14.35
CA ARG A 11 49.99 16.28 -15.09
C ARG A 11 48.95 16.20 -16.22
N GLU A 12 48.91 15.08 -16.93
CA GLU A 12 47.96 14.80 -18.00
C GLU A 12 46.54 14.64 -17.44
N LEU A 13 46.40 13.91 -16.32
CA LEU A 13 45.12 13.81 -15.58
C LEU A 13 44.61 15.19 -15.14
N ARG A 14 45.47 16.07 -14.68
CA ARG A 14 45.11 17.42 -14.24
C ARG A 14 44.75 18.34 -15.40
N SER A 15 45.40 18.21 -16.57
CA SER A 15 45.08 19.04 -17.75
C SER A 15 43.80 18.60 -18.43
N GLU A 16 43.38 17.34 -18.28
CA GLU A 16 42.16 16.78 -18.90
C GLU A 16 41.10 16.36 -17.87
N MET A 17 41.15 16.90 -16.64
CA MET A 17 40.23 16.54 -15.55
C MET A 17 38.78 16.61 -15.93
N GLY A 18 38.39 17.55 -16.80
CA GLY A 18 37.01 17.66 -17.28
C GLY A 18 36.50 16.42 -18.03
N LYS A 19 37.37 15.83 -18.89
CA LYS A 19 36.99 14.61 -19.63
C LYS A 19 36.84 13.41 -18.72
N TYR A 20 37.79 13.23 -17.78
CA TYR A 20 37.72 12.14 -16.82
C TYR A 20 36.57 12.28 -15.83
N ALA A 21 36.23 13.50 -15.41
CA ALA A 21 35.09 13.79 -14.56
C ALA A 21 33.78 13.42 -15.26
N VAL A 22 33.61 13.77 -16.53
CA VAL A 22 32.40 13.38 -17.30
C VAL A 22 32.26 11.88 -17.40
N ILE A 23 33.36 11.15 -17.70
CA ILE A 23 33.34 9.69 -17.78
C ILE A 23 33.01 9.07 -16.40
N ALA A 24 33.61 9.60 -15.33
CA ALA A 24 33.35 9.11 -13.98
C ALA A 24 31.88 9.32 -13.56
N ILE A 25 31.32 10.51 -13.84
CA ILE A 25 29.92 10.81 -13.58
C ILE A 25 28.98 9.89 -14.37
N LEU A 26 29.30 9.67 -15.66
CA LEU A 26 28.51 8.77 -16.50
C LEU A 26 28.52 7.34 -15.96
N LEU A 27 29.70 6.82 -15.55
CA LEU A 27 29.82 5.50 -14.95
C LEU A 27 29.04 5.39 -13.64
N ILE A 28 29.18 6.37 -12.74
CA ILE A 28 28.42 6.41 -11.47
C ILE A 28 26.92 6.44 -11.73
N ALA A 29 26.47 7.29 -12.65
CA ALA A 29 25.07 7.39 -13.00
C ALA A 29 24.53 6.06 -13.58
N THR A 30 25.28 5.43 -14.49
CA THR A 30 24.87 4.16 -15.11
C THR A 30 24.81 3.03 -14.09
N ILE A 31 25.87 2.88 -13.28
CA ILE A 31 25.89 1.84 -12.24
C ILE A 31 24.80 2.10 -11.19
N GLY A 32 24.61 3.35 -10.76
CA GLY A 32 23.57 3.72 -9.81
C GLY A 32 22.16 3.43 -10.34
N PHE A 33 21.90 3.75 -11.60
CA PHE A 33 20.63 3.48 -12.24
C PHE A 33 20.33 1.98 -12.34
N VAL A 34 21.26 1.19 -12.86
CA VAL A 34 21.08 -0.27 -12.98
C VAL A 34 20.94 -0.93 -11.61
N SER A 35 21.79 -0.57 -10.65
CA SER A 35 21.70 -1.10 -9.28
C SER A 35 20.40 -0.71 -8.60
N GLY A 36 19.93 0.54 -8.80
CA GLY A 36 18.66 1.01 -8.27
C GLY A 36 17.48 0.19 -8.78
N PHE A 37 17.45 -0.13 -10.06
CA PHE A 37 16.40 -0.98 -10.65
C PHE A 37 16.41 -2.41 -10.09
N LEU A 38 17.58 -3.01 -9.95
CA LEU A 38 17.72 -4.37 -9.41
C LEU A 38 17.27 -4.45 -7.95
N VAL A 39 17.66 -3.46 -7.14
CA VAL A 39 17.27 -3.41 -5.72
C VAL A 39 15.77 -3.10 -5.59
N ALA A 40 15.23 -2.16 -6.37
CA ALA A 40 13.81 -1.82 -6.32
C ALA A 40 12.92 -3.02 -6.64
N GLY A 41 13.24 -3.79 -7.69
CA GLY A 41 12.48 -4.98 -8.06
C GLY A 41 12.46 -6.05 -6.96
N SER A 42 13.61 -6.38 -6.39
CA SER A 42 13.70 -7.36 -5.31
C SER A 42 13.00 -6.89 -4.02
N SER A 43 13.13 -5.61 -3.69
CA SER A 43 12.48 -5.03 -2.51
C SER A 43 10.95 -5.00 -2.64
N MET A 44 10.42 -4.70 -3.84
CA MET A 44 8.98 -4.75 -4.09
C MET A 44 8.42 -6.16 -3.94
N ILE A 45 9.08 -7.16 -4.51
CA ILE A 45 8.65 -8.56 -4.40
C ILE A 45 8.72 -9.03 -2.95
N ALA A 46 9.79 -8.68 -2.23
CA ALA A 46 9.93 -9.03 -0.81
C ALA A 46 8.81 -8.38 0.03
N ALA A 47 8.55 -7.10 -0.14
CA ALA A 47 7.49 -6.39 0.57
C ALA A 47 6.09 -6.94 0.23
N TYR A 48 5.85 -7.31 -1.04
CA TYR A 48 4.61 -7.94 -1.47
C TYR A 48 4.39 -9.28 -0.77
N ASN A 49 5.40 -10.16 -0.79
CA ASN A 49 5.31 -11.47 -0.14
C ASN A 49 5.16 -11.36 1.39
N GLU A 50 5.91 -10.44 2.04
CA GLU A 50 5.78 -10.16 3.47
C GLU A 50 4.36 -9.66 3.82
N GLY A 51 3.74 -8.91 2.91
CA GLY A 51 2.38 -8.40 3.08
C GLY A 51 1.35 -9.51 3.26
N PHE A 52 1.46 -10.61 2.53
CA PHE A 52 0.54 -11.75 2.66
C PHE A 52 0.55 -12.36 4.06
N GLU A 53 1.74 -12.58 4.62
CA GLU A 53 1.87 -13.13 5.98
C GLU A 53 1.48 -12.10 7.04
N LYS A 54 1.97 -10.86 6.90
CA LYS A 54 1.78 -9.79 7.89
C LYS A 54 0.33 -9.40 8.08
N TYR A 55 -0.43 -9.34 6.99
CA TYR A 55 -1.83 -8.92 7.01
C TYR A 55 -2.80 -10.10 6.87
N ASN A 56 -2.30 -11.33 6.89
CA ASN A 56 -3.08 -12.55 6.72
C ASN A 56 -4.07 -12.42 5.55
N ILE A 57 -3.51 -12.12 4.37
CA ILE A 57 -4.33 -11.85 3.17
C ILE A 57 -5.04 -13.14 2.75
N GLU A 58 -6.30 -13.03 2.40
CA GLU A 58 -7.13 -14.13 1.93
C GLU A 58 -6.58 -14.76 0.64
N ASP A 59 -6.78 -16.07 0.48
CA ASP A 59 -6.47 -16.79 -0.76
C ASP A 59 -7.47 -16.46 -1.87
N GLY A 60 -8.66 -16.01 -1.51
CA GLY A 60 -9.70 -15.59 -2.43
C GLY A 60 -11.03 -15.34 -1.76
N HIS A 61 -11.94 -14.68 -2.46
CA HIS A 61 -13.29 -14.40 -1.98
C HIS A 61 -14.35 -14.75 -3.03
N PHE A 62 -15.56 -14.97 -2.58
CA PHE A 62 -16.72 -15.16 -3.43
C PHE A 62 -17.94 -14.48 -2.85
N ARG A 63 -18.84 -14.07 -3.70
CA ARG A 63 -20.11 -13.43 -3.32
C ARG A 63 -21.26 -14.39 -3.55
N VAL A 64 -22.18 -14.44 -2.61
CA VAL A 64 -23.40 -15.25 -2.70
C VAL A 64 -24.63 -14.32 -2.64
N GLU A 65 -25.65 -14.64 -3.43
CA GLU A 65 -26.92 -13.87 -3.41
C GLU A 65 -27.73 -14.12 -2.15
N LYS A 66 -27.57 -15.30 -1.55
CA LYS A 66 -28.30 -15.70 -0.33
C LYS A 66 -27.31 -16.29 0.66
N GLN A 67 -27.56 -16.04 1.93
CA GLN A 67 -26.76 -16.62 3.01
C GLN A 67 -26.68 -18.14 2.87
N LEU A 68 -25.46 -18.66 3.00
CA LEU A 68 -25.20 -20.09 2.94
C LEU A 68 -25.89 -20.84 4.10
N ASN A 69 -26.50 -21.96 3.77
CA ASN A 69 -27.07 -22.82 4.80
C ASN A 69 -25.99 -23.70 5.47
N ARG A 70 -26.33 -24.32 6.61
CA ARG A 70 -25.38 -25.14 7.39
C ARG A 70 -24.76 -26.29 6.59
N ALA A 71 -25.49 -26.89 5.65
CA ALA A 71 -24.99 -28.00 4.85
C ALA A 71 -23.94 -27.51 3.84
N GLN A 72 -24.18 -26.35 3.21
CA GLN A 72 -23.25 -25.71 2.28
C GLN A 72 -21.98 -25.25 3.01
N LEU A 73 -22.12 -24.61 4.18
CA LEU A 73 -20.97 -24.22 5.02
C LEU A 73 -20.13 -25.46 5.41
N LYS A 74 -20.79 -26.55 5.83
CA LYS A 74 -20.10 -27.78 6.18
C LYS A 74 -19.39 -28.43 5.00
N ALA A 75 -19.96 -28.34 3.80
CA ALA A 75 -19.34 -28.88 2.58
C ALA A 75 -18.06 -28.09 2.22
N ILE A 76 -18.11 -26.77 2.32
CA ILE A 76 -16.95 -25.89 2.02
C ILE A 76 -15.85 -26.09 3.06
N THR A 77 -16.19 -26.05 4.35
CA THR A 77 -15.21 -26.26 5.42
C THR A 77 -14.66 -27.68 5.43
N GLY A 78 -15.47 -28.66 5.03
CA GLY A 78 -15.04 -30.07 4.87
C GLY A 78 -14.02 -30.26 3.72
N ALA A 79 -13.95 -29.32 2.79
CA ALA A 79 -12.90 -29.28 1.76
C ALA A 79 -11.58 -28.65 2.23
N GLY A 80 -11.45 -28.32 3.52
CA GLY A 80 -10.24 -27.73 4.12
C GLY A 80 -10.15 -26.20 3.99
N VAL A 81 -11.26 -25.55 3.65
CA VAL A 81 -11.32 -24.08 3.50
C VAL A 81 -11.83 -23.47 4.81
N THR A 82 -11.14 -22.46 5.31
CA THR A 82 -11.62 -21.61 6.41
C THR A 82 -12.38 -20.42 5.82
N LEU A 83 -13.62 -20.21 6.29
CA LEU A 83 -14.46 -19.11 5.81
C LEU A 83 -14.50 -17.99 6.84
N TYR A 84 -14.41 -16.77 6.35
CA TYR A 84 -14.61 -15.54 7.12
C TYR A 84 -15.70 -14.72 6.45
N ASP A 85 -16.64 -14.23 7.25
CA ASP A 85 -17.71 -13.36 6.74
C ASP A 85 -17.17 -11.96 6.49
N LEU A 86 -17.34 -11.45 5.28
CA LEU A 86 -17.00 -10.09 4.92
C LEU A 86 -18.27 -9.23 4.94
N HIS A 87 -18.39 -8.39 5.94
CA HIS A 87 -19.47 -7.42 6.06
C HIS A 87 -18.95 -6.01 5.79
N TYR A 88 -19.70 -5.25 5.03
CA TYR A 88 -19.48 -3.81 4.86
C TYR A 88 -20.81 -3.08 4.70
N ARG A 89 -20.78 -1.80 5.00
CA ARG A 89 -21.87 -0.88 4.71
C ARG A 89 -21.38 0.16 3.71
N GLU A 90 -22.19 0.41 2.69
CA GLU A 90 -21.93 1.52 1.76
C GLU A 90 -22.69 2.76 2.23
N THR A 91 -22.04 3.90 2.15
CA THR A 91 -22.63 5.20 2.41
C THR A 91 -22.13 6.23 1.40
N SER A 92 -23.03 7.12 0.99
CA SER A 92 -22.70 8.20 0.06
C SER A 92 -22.23 9.42 0.84
N MET A 93 -21.17 10.05 0.36
CA MET A 93 -20.61 11.25 0.94
C MET A 93 -21.09 12.50 0.20
N GLU A 94 -21.00 13.67 0.82
CA GLU A 94 -21.41 14.94 0.22
C GLU A 94 -20.64 15.29 -1.07
N ASN A 95 -19.43 14.79 -1.22
CA ASN A 95 -18.60 14.96 -2.43
C ASN A 95 -18.94 13.96 -3.56
N SER A 96 -20.09 13.28 -3.48
CA SER A 96 -20.57 12.27 -4.43
C SER A 96 -19.74 11.00 -4.51
N SER A 97 -18.81 10.79 -3.58
CA SER A 97 -18.12 9.49 -3.45
C SER A 97 -18.94 8.51 -2.61
N THR A 98 -18.64 7.21 -2.76
CA THR A 98 -19.21 6.14 -1.94
C THR A 98 -18.13 5.52 -1.10
N LEU A 99 -18.31 5.51 0.21
CA LEU A 99 -17.42 4.82 1.14
C LEU A 99 -17.99 3.45 1.50
N ARG A 100 -17.11 2.46 1.51
CA ARG A 100 -17.37 1.14 2.11
C ARG A 100 -16.77 1.12 3.50
N ILE A 101 -17.64 1.00 4.49
CA ILE A 101 -17.25 0.98 5.90
C ILE A 101 -17.25 -0.46 6.37
N TYR A 102 -16.10 -0.93 6.79
CA TYR A 102 -15.87 -2.27 7.32
C TYR A 102 -15.76 -2.24 8.84
N PRO A 103 -16.19 -3.28 9.54
CA PRO A 103 -15.79 -3.47 10.93
C PRO A 103 -14.27 -3.72 10.99
N ASP A 104 -13.68 -3.58 12.18
CA ASP A 104 -12.28 -3.93 12.37
C ASP A 104 -12.02 -5.40 12.05
N ARG A 105 -11.00 -5.67 11.26
CA ARG A 105 -10.62 -7.00 10.78
C ARG A 105 -9.40 -7.48 11.56
N THR A 106 -9.59 -8.48 12.39
CA THR A 106 -8.55 -9.00 13.27
C THR A 106 -8.01 -10.38 12.87
N GLN A 107 -8.65 -11.07 11.93
CA GLN A 107 -8.32 -12.44 11.57
C GLN A 107 -7.77 -12.58 10.16
N VAL A 108 -8.44 -12.02 9.19
CA VAL A 108 -8.07 -12.07 7.76
C VAL A 108 -8.15 -10.67 7.17
N ASN A 109 -7.30 -10.37 6.19
CA ASN A 109 -7.21 -9.07 5.56
C ASN A 109 -7.07 -7.93 6.59
N THR A 110 -6.17 -8.11 7.54
CA THR A 110 -5.97 -7.13 8.63
C THR A 110 -5.51 -5.79 8.07
N VAL A 111 -6.01 -4.73 8.68
CA VAL A 111 -5.81 -3.36 8.21
C VAL A 111 -4.38 -2.89 8.45
N CYS A 112 -3.76 -2.28 7.44
CA CYS A 112 -2.49 -1.60 7.59
C CYS A 112 -2.70 -0.17 8.07
N LEU A 113 -2.33 0.14 9.31
CA LEU A 113 -2.29 1.52 9.80
C LEU A 113 -1.05 2.22 9.26
N MET A 114 -1.25 3.30 8.52
CA MET A 114 -0.18 4.09 7.91
C MET A 114 0.18 5.33 8.71
N GLN A 115 -0.81 5.95 9.36
CA GLN A 115 -0.63 7.16 10.17
C GLN A 115 -1.75 7.26 11.19
N GLY A 116 -1.48 7.86 12.36
CA GLY A 116 -2.46 8.06 13.43
C GLY A 116 -2.70 6.83 14.28
N ALA A 117 -3.96 6.53 14.60
CA ALA A 117 -4.37 5.40 15.42
C ALA A 117 -5.58 4.67 14.82
N MET A 118 -5.72 3.39 15.13
CA MET A 118 -6.94 2.64 14.81
C MET A 118 -8.12 3.19 15.64
N PRO A 119 -9.35 3.17 15.08
CA PRO A 119 -10.55 3.55 15.81
C PRO A 119 -10.69 2.74 17.09
N ALA A 120 -10.96 3.41 18.21
CA ALA A 120 -11.13 2.78 19.52
C ALA A 120 -12.53 3.04 20.14
N ALA A 121 -13.27 4.01 19.61
CA ALA A 121 -14.57 4.41 20.12
C ALA A 121 -15.62 4.53 18.99
N PRO A 122 -16.93 4.42 19.34
CA PRO A 122 -17.99 4.71 18.38
C PRO A 122 -17.88 6.14 17.84
N GLY A 123 -18.07 6.30 16.53
CA GLY A 123 -17.90 7.58 15.86
C GLY A 123 -16.48 7.90 15.40
N GLU A 124 -15.56 6.97 15.56
CA GLU A 124 -14.22 7.05 15.00
C GLU A 124 -14.10 6.16 13.76
N MET A 125 -13.21 6.54 12.83
CA MET A 125 -12.89 5.72 11.65
C MET A 125 -11.43 5.85 11.23
N GLY A 126 -10.89 4.75 10.70
CA GLY A 126 -9.71 4.79 9.86
C GLY A 126 -10.14 5.06 8.42
N LEU A 127 -9.51 6.01 7.76
CA LEU A 127 -9.86 6.40 6.40
C LEU A 127 -8.76 5.95 5.42
N ASP A 128 -9.15 5.52 4.24
CA ASP A 128 -8.17 5.22 3.19
C ASP A 128 -7.28 6.42 2.93
N ARG A 129 -5.96 6.18 2.90
CA ARG A 129 -4.97 7.25 2.78
C ARG A 129 -5.13 8.04 1.48
N MET A 130 -5.33 7.36 0.36
CA MET A 130 -5.42 8.03 -0.94
C MET A 130 -6.71 8.85 -1.04
N TYR A 131 -7.80 8.32 -0.49
CA TYR A 131 -9.06 9.07 -0.41
C TYR A 131 -8.91 10.32 0.45
N ALA A 132 -8.27 10.20 1.62
CA ALA A 132 -8.04 11.32 2.52
C ALA A 132 -7.17 12.41 1.85
N GLU A 133 -6.04 12.03 1.25
CA GLU A 133 -5.14 12.94 0.55
C GLU A 133 -5.84 13.66 -0.61
N ASN A 134 -6.61 12.93 -1.42
CA ASN A 134 -7.33 13.49 -2.57
C ASN A 134 -8.44 14.47 -2.18
N ASN A 135 -9.00 14.34 -0.98
CA ASN A 135 -10.07 15.20 -0.47
C ASN A 135 -9.59 16.21 0.59
N GLY A 136 -8.29 16.26 0.88
CA GLY A 136 -7.72 17.19 1.84
C GLY A 136 -8.17 16.95 3.29
N ILE A 137 -8.48 15.70 3.64
CA ILE A 137 -8.95 15.31 4.96
C ILE A 137 -7.75 14.94 5.83
N ALA A 138 -7.59 15.59 6.98
CA ALA A 138 -6.52 15.33 7.93
C ALA A 138 -6.96 14.37 9.05
N VAL A 139 -5.99 13.72 9.70
CA VAL A 139 -6.23 12.99 10.96
C VAL A 139 -6.71 13.99 12.00
N GLY A 140 -7.84 13.69 12.62
CA GLY A 140 -8.56 14.58 13.55
C GLY A 140 -9.75 15.30 12.95
N ASP A 141 -9.88 15.32 11.61
CA ASP A 141 -11.03 15.91 10.93
C ASP A 141 -12.27 15.04 11.07
N THR A 142 -13.42 15.65 10.82
CA THR A 142 -14.70 14.97 10.81
C THR A 142 -15.21 14.83 9.39
N VAL A 143 -15.66 13.64 9.02
CA VAL A 143 -16.34 13.37 7.75
C VAL A 143 -17.81 13.06 8.00
N THR A 144 -18.69 13.54 7.09
CA THR A 144 -20.15 13.40 7.21
C THR A 144 -20.70 12.76 5.94
N ASP A 145 -21.60 11.80 6.12
CA ASP A 145 -22.32 11.22 5.00
C ASP A 145 -23.59 12.02 4.66
N THR A 146 -24.22 11.69 3.54
CA THR A 146 -25.47 12.34 3.08
C THR A 146 -26.66 12.15 4.03
N ASN A 147 -26.56 11.23 5.01
CA ASN A 147 -27.59 11.00 6.03
C ASN A 147 -27.31 11.80 7.32
N GLY A 148 -26.24 12.60 7.35
CA GLY A 148 -25.85 13.39 8.51
C GLY A 148 -25.08 12.59 9.58
N GLN A 149 -24.67 11.37 9.30
CA GLN A 149 -23.82 10.61 10.22
C GLN A 149 -22.37 11.09 10.10
N THR A 150 -21.74 11.35 11.24
CA THR A 150 -20.38 11.90 11.33
C THR A 150 -19.43 10.91 11.95
N TRP A 151 -18.17 10.94 11.49
CA TRP A 151 -17.06 10.20 12.08
C TRP A 151 -15.83 11.08 12.19
N THR A 152 -15.08 10.88 13.26
CA THR A 152 -13.75 11.48 13.41
C THR A 152 -12.71 10.55 12.79
N VAL A 153 -11.88 11.08 11.91
CA VAL A 153 -10.78 10.34 11.27
C VAL A 153 -9.64 10.22 12.26
N THR A 154 -9.39 9.02 12.79
CA THR A 154 -8.32 8.78 13.78
C THR A 154 -7.02 8.34 13.15
N GLY A 155 -7.06 7.82 11.94
CA GLY A 155 -5.86 7.39 11.23
C GLY A 155 -6.07 7.14 9.76
N TYR A 156 -4.97 7.07 9.02
CA TYR A 156 -4.96 6.64 7.64
C TYR A 156 -4.63 5.16 7.57
N VAL A 157 -5.41 4.44 6.78
CA VAL A 157 -5.30 3.00 6.62
C VAL A 157 -5.15 2.61 5.16
N ALA A 158 -4.63 1.41 4.95
CA ALA A 158 -4.72 0.71 3.67
C ALA A 158 -5.30 -0.68 3.91
N LEU A 159 -6.18 -1.11 3.02
CA LEU A 159 -6.78 -2.43 3.03
C LEU A 159 -6.02 -3.34 2.04
N PRO A 160 -5.55 -4.52 2.46
CA PRO A 160 -4.74 -5.37 1.61
C PRO A 160 -5.52 -6.05 0.47
N ASP A 161 -6.83 -6.22 0.66
CA ASP A 161 -7.77 -6.86 -0.27
C ASP A 161 -8.52 -5.88 -1.16
N TYR A 162 -8.27 -4.58 -1.03
CA TYR A 162 -8.96 -3.54 -1.79
C TYR A 162 -7.95 -2.67 -2.52
N SER A 163 -7.86 -2.85 -3.82
CA SER A 163 -6.95 -2.10 -4.70
C SER A 163 -7.66 -1.14 -5.64
N CYS A 164 -9.01 -1.06 -5.58
CA CYS A 164 -9.78 -0.31 -6.54
C CYS A 164 -10.29 1.02 -5.96
N LEU A 165 -10.08 2.10 -6.73
CA LEU A 165 -10.62 3.44 -6.44
C LEU A 165 -12.01 3.67 -7.05
N PHE A 166 -12.57 2.67 -7.73
CA PHE A 166 -13.85 2.77 -8.42
C PHE A 166 -14.92 1.98 -7.68
N SER A 167 -16.17 2.46 -7.74
CA SER A 167 -17.32 1.81 -7.11
C SER A 167 -17.66 0.44 -7.71
N ASP A 168 -17.30 0.22 -8.97
CA ASP A 168 -17.52 -1.02 -9.71
C ASP A 168 -16.28 -1.44 -10.48
N ASN A 169 -15.99 -2.73 -10.46
CA ASN A 169 -14.92 -3.40 -11.20
C ASN A 169 -15.43 -4.08 -12.49
N ASN A 170 -16.53 -3.63 -13.07
CA ASN A 170 -17.06 -4.16 -14.33
C ASN A 170 -16.38 -3.55 -15.53
#